data_a9f8e03950aaa11c52c341d475af9437
#
_entry.id   a9f8e03950aaa11c52c341d475af9437
#
_cell.length_a   1.000
_cell.length_b   1.000
_cell.length_c   1.000
_cell.angle_alpha   90.00
_cell.angle_beta   90.00
_cell.angle_gamma   90.00
#
_symmetry.space_group_name_H-M   'P 1'
#
loop_
_entity.id
_entity.type
_entity.pdbx_description
1 polymer ?
#
loop_
_entity_poly.entity_id
_entity_poly.type
_entity_poly.pdbx_seq_one_letter_code
_entity_poly.pdbx_strand_id
1 'polypeptide(L)'
;MTNLSPRDPVWLERLRQAASSSFAALGWPTRRLEDWRYSRIDPITETEFAPAPELAASPGLDALVAAQDRAADLAVFVNGRFSPAHSRIGALPMGVFLGSFARWAAENPEAAESLLRPTQDRAQALTDLNTGSFTDGLALILPAGMVLPRPLRCLHWSESDTAISVHTRSHVVLGDSAQASVLEIWAGAGQYWNNAVMSGALGTGSHLHLATLQNEALTAFHTASVGVSLAERARFDGFQLTLGGANVRREYRAALAGPAADFNLNGSTLLSGRQSAATVTLVDHTAAGYAHATKTGTTSRQVFKVALAERAHAAFQGRIIVRPDAQKTDAGMLNKTMLLSDRAVVDSKPELEIYADDVKCSHGASVGDLDEAALFYLISRGIDPEAARRILIDAFVTEPVELVADESVAELLRQAIAARLETLG
;
A
#
# COMPACT_ATOMS: atom_id res chain seq x y z
N MET A 1 3.70 1.86 -26.81
CA MET A 1 4.38 0.74 -27.50
C MET A 1 4.39 -0.42 -26.53
N THR A 2 3.70 -1.50 -26.86
CA THR A 2 3.57 -2.69 -26.02
C THR A 2 4.88 -3.44 -25.98
N ASN A 3 5.53 -3.51 -24.81
CA ASN A 3 6.66 -4.39 -24.59
C ASN A 3 6.15 -5.82 -24.51
N LEU A 4 6.06 -6.47 -25.64
CA LEU A 4 5.81 -7.90 -25.73
C LEU A 4 7.09 -8.62 -25.34
N SER A 5 7.10 -9.26 -24.16
CA SER A 5 8.03 -10.37 -23.93
C SER A 5 7.79 -11.44 -25.02
N PRO A 6 8.81 -12.12 -25.54
CA PRO A 6 8.68 -12.91 -26.78
C PRO A 6 7.67 -14.06 -26.76
N ARG A 7 6.86 -14.27 -25.74
CA ARG A 7 5.86 -15.37 -25.67
C ARG A 7 4.82 -15.21 -24.53
N ASP A 8 4.13 -14.07 -24.44
CA ASP A 8 2.91 -14.09 -23.62
C ASP A 8 1.91 -15.12 -24.16
N PRO A 9 1.21 -15.87 -23.31
CA PRO A 9 0.10 -16.74 -23.77
C PRO A 9 -1.00 -15.92 -24.46
N VAL A 10 -1.68 -16.50 -25.44
CA VAL A 10 -2.73 -15.81 -26.24
C VAL A 10 -3.80 -15.15 -25.37
N TRP A 11 -4.18 -15.78 -24.24
CA TRP A 11 -5.16 -15.22 -23.31
C TRP A 11 -4.64 -13.94 -22.64
N LEU A 12 -3.35 -13.88 -22.30
CA LEU A 12 -2.73 -12.70 -21.66
C LEU A 12 -2.55 -11.55 -22.66
N GLU A 13 -2.15 -11.85 -23.91
CA GLU A 13 -2.11 -10.85 -25.00
C GLU A 13 -3.47 -10.19 -25.20
N ARG A 14 -4.54 -10.98 -25.24
CA ARG A 14 -5.92 -10.47 -25.37
C ARG A 14 -6.28 -9.55 -24.21
N LEU A 15 -5.95 -9.91 -22.96
CA LEU A 15 -6.24 -9.09 -21.79
C LEU A 15 -5.42 -7.81 -21.77
N ARG A 16 -4.13 -7.87 -22.12
CA ARG A 16 -3.28 -6.68 -22.24
C ARG A 16 -3.83 -5.70 -23.28
N GLN A 17 -4.25 -6.21 -24.43
CA GLN A 17 -4.86 -5.41 -25.48
C GLN A 17 -6.19 -4.78 -25.02
N ALA A 18 -7.04 -5.54 -24.35
CA ALA A 18 -8.30 -5.02 -23.80
C ALA A 18 -8.05 -3.94 -22.75
N ALA A 19 -7.10 -4.15 -21.84
CA ALA A 19 -6.74 -3.19 -20.79
C ALA A 19 -6.10 -1.91 -21.38
N SER A 20 -5.21 -2.06 -22.37
CA SER A 20 -4.61 -0.92 -23.07
C SER A 20 -5.66 -0.10 -23.82
N SER A 21 -6.65 -0.77 -24.44
CA SER A 21 -7.76 -0.12 -25.12
C SER A 21 -8.68 0.60 -24.12
N SER A 22 -8.93 -0.02 -22.96
CA SER A 22 -9.69 0.61 -21.86
C SER A 22 -8.99 1.86 -21.35
N PHE A 23 -7.68 1.78 -21.05
CA PHE A 23 -6.90 2.93 -20.62
C PHE A 23 -6.90 4.05 -21.68
N ALA A 24 -6.74 3.72 -22.96
CA ALA A 24 -6.77 4.70 -24.04
C ALA A 24 -8.12 5.43 -24.14
N ALA A 25 -9.23 4.72 -23.91
CA ALA A 25 -10.56 5.28 -23.90
C ALA A 25 -10.85 6.14 -22.66
N LEU A 26 -10.42 5.68 -21.47
CA LEU A 26 -10.59 6.37 -20.20
C LEU A 26 -9.66 7.59 -20.07
N GLY A 27 -8.44 7.47 -20.57
CA GLY A 27 -7.36 8.45 -20.43
C GLY A 27 -6.83 8.54 -19.01
N TRP A 28 -5.87 9.43 -18.80
CA TRP A 28 -5.31 9.71 -17.48
C TRP A 28 -6.38 10.23 -16.52
N PRO A 29 -6.36 9.81 -15.24
CA PRO A 29 -7.24 10.40 -14.25
C PRO A 29 -6.89 11.88 -14.05
N THR A 30 -7.88 12.68 -13.71
CA THR A 30 -7.71 14.13 -13.52
C THR A 30 -8.29 14.56 -12.19
N ARG A 31 -7.91 15.72 -11.68
CA ARG A 31 -8.47 16.32 -10.47
C ARG A 31 -9.99 16.60 -10.53
N ARG A 32 -10.64 16.43 -11.68
CA ARG A 32 -12.10 16.47 -11.81
C ARG A 32 -12.77 15.22 -11.27
N LEU A 33 -12.04 14.11 -11.21
CA LEU A 33 -12.50 12.90 -10.56
C LEU A 33 -12.36 13.05 -9.05
N GLU A 34 -13.39 12.66 -8.30
CA GLU A 34 -13.45 12.81 -6.85
C GLU A 34 -12.25 12.15 -6.16
N ASP A 35 -11.95 10.89 -6.50
CA ASP A 35 -10.86 10.12 -5.91
C ASP A 35 -9.46 10.66 -6.29
N TRP A 36 -9.37 11.60 -7.23
CA TRP A 36 -8.12 12.22 -7.71
C TRP A 36 -8.01 13.71 -7.40
N ARG A 37 -9.00 14.29 -6.73
CA ARG A 37 -9.10 15.74 -6.50
C ARG A 37 -7.84 16.34 -5.88
N TYR A 38 -7.24 15.66 -4.92
CA TYR A 38 -6.07 16.12 -4.17
C TYR A 38 -4.79 15.36 -4.55
N SER A 39 -4.84 14.46 -5.52
CA SER A 39 -3.68 13.74 -6.02
C SER A 39 -3.07 14.45 -7.23
N ARG A 40 -1.74 14.52 -7.28
CA ARG A 40 -1.01 15.14 -8.39
C ARG A 40 -0.60 14.06 -9.39
N ILE A 41 -1.18 14.08 -10.58
CA ILE A 41 -0.80 13.17 -11.68
C ILE A 41 0.12 13.84 -12.69
N ASP A 42 0.10 15.18 -12.74
CA ASP A 42 0.85 15.97 -13.72
C ASP A 42 2.34 15.59 -13.81
N PRO A 43 3.10 15.43 -12.70
CA PRO A 43 4.52 15.07 -12.79
C PRO A 43 4.77 13.74 -13.51
N ILE A 44 3.81 12.79 -13.42
CA ILE A 44 3.91 11.50 -14.11
C ILE A 44 3.60 11.68 -15.59
N THR A 45 2.56 12.45 -15.93
CA THR A 45 2.14 12.64 -17.33
C THR A 45 3.09 13.55 -18.13
N GLU A 46 3.84 14.41 -17.46
CA GLU A 46 4.83 15.32 -18.05
C GLU A 46 6.22 14.68 -18.20
N THR A 47 6.45 13.50 -17.62
CA THR A 47 7.73 12.78 -17.71
C THR A 47 7.62 11.68 -18.77
N GLU A 48 8.57 11.62 -19.67
CA GLU A 48 8.71 10.53 -20.62
C GLU A 48 9.47 9.37 -19.97
N PHE A 49 8.80 8.24 -19.78
CA PHE A 49 9.36 7.05 -19.18
C PHE A 49 9.69 5.99 -20.23
N ALA A 50 10.93 5.50 -20.21
CA ALA A 50 11.29 4.29 -20.94
C ALA A 50 10.79 3.04 -20.20
N PRO A 51 10.62 1.91 -20.89
CA PRO A 51 10.41 0.63 -20.24
C PRO A 51 11.58 0.26 -19.33
N ALA A 52 11.29 -0.37 -18.18
CA ALA A 52 12.31 -0.75 -17.21
C ALA A 52 13.27 -1.82 -17.78
N PRO A 53 14.59 -1.56 -17.82
CA PRO A 53 15.58 -2.52 -18.28
C PRO A 53 15.83 -3.61 -17.24
N GLU A 54 16.46 -4.71 -17.66
CA GLU A 54 17.09 -5.62 -16.72
C GLU A 54 18.31 -4.94 -16.09
N LEU A 55 18.49 -5.13 -14.80
CA LEU A 55 19.59 -4.56 -14.04
C LEU A 55 20.66 -5.65 -13.82
N ALA A 56 21.89 -5.39 -14.27
CA ALA A 56 22.95 -6.38 -14.18
C ALA A 56 23.58 -6.47 -12.77
N ALA A 57 23.71 -5.34 -12.08
CA ALA A 57 24.26 -5.24 -10.73
C ALA A 57 23.77 -3.97 -10.05
N SER A 58 23.62 -3.99 -8.73
CA SER A 58 23.28 -2.82 -7.94
C SER A 58 23.83 -2.97 -6.51
N PRO A 59 24.91 -2.23 -6.17
CA PRO A 59 25.44 -2.26 -4.81
C PRO A 59 24.40 -1.82 -3.76
N GLY A 60 23.48 -0.92 -4.11
CA GLY A 60 22.40 -0.50 -3.22
C GLY A 60 21.40 -1.62 -2.94
N LEU A 61 21.02 -2.38 -3.96
CA LEU A 61 20.19 -3.58 -3.81
C LEU A 61 20.90 -4.63 -2.95
N ASP A 62 22.17 -4.92 -3.23
CA ASP A 62 22.95 -5.93 -2.51
C ASP A 62 23.03 -5.58 -1.02
N ALA A 63 23.30 -4.32 -0.69
CA ALA A 63 23.32 -3.83 0.68
C ALA A 63 21.95 -3.97 1.38
N LEU A 64 20.86 -3.62 0.68
CA LEU A 64 19.51 -3.72 1.22
C LEU A 64 19.08 -5.19 1.42
N VAL A 65 19.43 -6.09 0.50
CA VAL A 65 19.22 -7.53 0.61
C VAL A 65 19.99 -8.11 1.80
N ALA A 66 21.26 -7.70 1.98
CA ALA A 66 22.11 -8.16 3.09
C ALA A 66 21.57 -7.71 4.45
N ALA A 67 20.91 -6.57 4.51
CA ALA A 67 20.29 -6.04 5.74
C ALA A 67 18.98 -6.74 6.12
N GLN A 68 18.40 -7.59 5.23
CA GLN A 68 17.14 -8.26 5.54
C GLN A 68 17.36 -9.42 6.52
N ASP A 69 16.43 -9.52 7.49
CA ASP A 69 16.39 -10.59 8.48
C ASP A 69 16.46 -11.98 7.81
N ARG A 70 17.37 -12.81 8.26
CA ARG A 70 17.57 -14.17 7.73
C ARG A 70 16.52 -15.17 8.21
N ALA A 71 15.75 -14.84 9.25
CA ALA A 71 14.64 -15.65 9.72
C ALA A 71 13.38 -15.51 8.85
N ALA A 72 13.28 -14.42 8.06
CA ALA A 72 12.19 -14.19 7.12
C ALA A 72 12.46 -14.82 5.74
N ASP A 73 11.40 -15.19 5.04
CA ASP A 73 11.47 -15.43 3.60
C ASP A 73 11.64 -14.06 2.88
N LEU A 74 12.44 -14.05 1.82
CA LEU A 74 12.71 -12.85 1.04
C LEU A 74 12.40 -13.10 -0.44
N ALA A 75 11.41 -12.39 -0.97
CA ALA A 75 11.13 -12.31 -2.39
C ALA A 75 11.60 -10.95 -2.92
N VAL A 76 12.43 -10.93 -3.94
CA VAL A 76 13.02 -9.71 -4.49
C VAL A 76 12.57 -9.50 -5.93
N PHE A 77 12.09 -8.30 -6.22
CA PHE A 77 11.74 -7.83 -7.55
C PHE A 77 12.65 -6.67 -7.94
N VAL A 78 13.33 -6.80 -9.07
CA VAL A 78 14.26 -5.79 -9.60
C VAL A 78 13.68 -5.24 -10.89
N ASN A 79 13.43 -3.93 -10.93
CA ASN A 79 12.78 -3.28 -12.07
C ASN A 79 11.49 -4.03 -12.50
N GLY A 80 10.70 -4.47 -11.50
CA GLY A 80 9.44 -5.17 -11.70
C GLY A 80 9.55 -6.65 -12.10
N ARG A 81 10.73 -7.27 -12.03
CA ARG A 81 10.94 -8.69 -12.36
C ARG A 81 11.42 -9.47 -11.14
N PHE A 82 10.87 -10.65 -10.93
CA PHE A 82 11.33 -11.53 -9.85
C PHE A 82 12.79 -11.90 -10.05
N SER A 83 13.59 -11.74 -9.00
CA SER A 83 15.04 -12.06 -9.01
C SER A 83 15.33 -13.25 -8.11
N PRO A 84 15.45 -14.46 -8.67
CA PRO A 84 15.83 -15.65 -7.89
C PRO A 84 17.19 -15.52 -7.20
N ALA A 85 18.13 -14.80 -7.85
CA ALA A 85 19.50 -14.63 -7.33
C ALA A 85 19.54 -13.83 -6.01
N HIS A 86 18.61 -12.87 -5.81
CA HIS A 86 18.53 -12.05 -4.62
C HIS A 86 17.45 -12.56 -3.62
N SER A 87 16.61 -13.49 -4.06
CA SER A 87 15.53 -14.04 -3.26
C SER A 87 16.02 -15.20 -2.38
N ARG A 88 15.38 -15.36 -1.23
CA ARG A 88 15.64 -16.45 -0.28
C ARG A 88 14.29 -16.95 0.25
N ILE A 89 13.75 -17.98 -0.39
CA ILE A 89 12.51 -18.63 -0.01
C ILE A 89 12.85 -20.04 0.46
N GLY A 90 12.50 -20.35 1.70
CA GLY A 90 12.73 -21.67 2.26
C GLY A 90 11.73 -22.72 1.78
N ALA A 91 11.78 -23.92 2.35
CA ALA A 91 10.81 -24.98 2.04
C ALA A 91 9.39 -24.50 2.39
N LEU A 92 8.49 -24.60 1.45
CA LEU A 92 7.08 -24.26 1.59
C LEU A 92 6.24 -25.51 1.83
N PRO A 93 5.18 -25.44 2.62
CA PRO A 93 4.21 -26.53 2.75
C PRO A 93 3.58 -26.87 1.40
N MET A 94 3.10 -28.12 1.26
CA MET A 94 2.43 -28.56 0.05
C MET A 94 1.20 -27.69 -0.28
N GLY A 95 1.09 -27.28 -1.52
CA GLY A 95 0.00 -26.45 -2.02
C GLY A 95 0.21 -24.92 -1.81
N VAL A 96 1.22 -24.51 -1.04
CA VAL A 96 1.59 -23.09 -0.92
C VAL A 96 2.39 -22.67 -2.14
N PHE A 97 1.99 -21.56 -2.78
CA PHE A 97 2.79 -20.89 -3.80
C PHE A 97 3.26 -19.54 -3.26
N LEU A 98 4.55 -19.28 -3.42
CA LEU A 98 5.19 -18.00 -3.11
C LEU A 98 6.25 -17.70 -4.18
N GLY A 99 6.14 -16.57 -4.87
CA GLY A 99 7.09 -16.16 -5.87
C GLY A 99 6.50 -15.27 -6.97
N SER A 100 6.97 -15.47 -8.20
CA SER A 100 6.58 -14.69 -9.38
C SER A 100 5.10 -14.89 -9.75
N PHE A 101 4.37 -13.77 -9.87
CA PHE A 101 2.98 -13.78 -10.37
C PHE A 101 2.93 -14.21 -11.84
N ALA A 102 3.88 -13.79 -12.67
CA ALA A 102 3.93 -14.18 -14.07
C ALA A 102 4.06 -15.70 -14.22
N ARG A 103 4.90 -16.34 -13.39
CA ARG A 103 5.01 -17.78 -13.34
C ARG A 103 3.71 -18.45 -12.87
N TRP A 104 3.13 -17.97 -11.76
CA TRP A 104 1.88 -18.51 -11.25
C TRP A 104 0.75 -18.40 -12.28
N ALA A 105 0.65 -17.25 -12.95
CA ALA A 105 -0.36 -17.01 -13.98
C ALA A 105 -0.22 -17.94 -15.18
N ALA A 106 1.01 -18.27 -15.58
CA ALA A 106 1.25 -19.23 -16.66
C ALA A 106 0.82 -20.66 -16.28
N GLU A 107 0.98 -21.02 -15.00
CA GLU A 107 0.56 -22.32 -14.46
C GLU A 107 -0.95 -22.39 -14.15
N ASN A 108 -1.64 -21.21 -13.97
CA ASN A 108 -3.04 -21.10 -13.57
C ASN A 108 -3.80 -20.06 -14.43
N PRO A 109 -3.90 -20.26 -15.76
CA PRO A 109 -4.40 -19.23 -16.69
C PRO A 109 -5.84 -18.80 -16.42
N GLU A 110 -6.75 -19.71 -16.09
CA GLU A 110 -8.16 -19.38 -15.83
C GLU A 110 -8.33 -18.48 -14.60
N ALA A 111 -7.60 -18.79 -13.52
CA ALA A 111 -7.60 -17.98 -12.31
C ALA A 111 -6.98 -16.61 -12.58
N ALA A 112 -5.85 -16.56 -13.28
CA ALA A 112 -5.18 -15.30 -13.64
C ALA A 112 -6.06 -14.42 -14.55
N GLU A 113 -6.74 -14.99 -15.53
CA GLU A 113 -7.66 -14.27 -16.42
C GLU A 113 -8.77 -13.55 -15.63
N SER A 114 -9.33 -14.21 -14.61
CA SER A 114 -10.38 -13.62 -13.77
C SER A 114 -9.91 -12.40 -13.00
N LEU A 115 -8.62 -12.34 -12.63
CA LEU A 115 -8.01 -11.27 -11.84
C LEU A 115 -7.56 -10.06 -12.67
N LEU A 116 -7.34 -10.25 -13.96
CA LEU A 116 -6.74 -9.25 -14.84
C LEU A 116 -7.76 -8.52 -15.73
N ARG A 117 -9.06 -8.66 -15.44
CA ARG A 117 -10.11 -7.98 -16.22
C ARG A 117 -10.00 -6.46 -16.08
N PRO A 118 -10.19 -5.69 -17.18
CA PRO A 118 -10.23 -4.23 -17.13
C PRO A 118 -11.33 -3.73 -16.19
N THR A 119 -11.02 -2.67 -15.46
CA THR A 119 -11.94 -2.10 -14.45
C THR A 119 -13.06 -1.29 -15.07
N GLN A 120 -12.83 -0.69 -16.24
CA GLN A 120 -13.73 0.25 -16.92
C GLN A 120 -14.11 1.48 -16.07
N ASP A 121 -13.40 1.73 -15.00
CA ASP A 121 -13.56 2.87 -14.10
C ASP A 121 -12.42 3.86 -14.30
N ARG A 122 -12.75 5.10 -14.69
CA ARG A 122 -11.75 6.14 -14.92
C ARG A 122 -10.92 6.48 -13.68
N ALA A 123 -11.50 6.33 -12.49
CA ALA A 123 -10.76 6.52 -11.25
C ALA A 123 -9.66 5.46 -11.07
N GLN A 124 -9.84 4.29 -11.68
CA GLN A 124 -8.91 3.17 -11.67
C GLN A 124 -8.15 2.97 -12.99
N ALA A 125 -8.09 3.98 -13.86
CA ALA A 125 -7.44 3.87 -15.17
C ALA A 125 -5.97 3.40 -15.07
N LEU A 126 -5.24 3.73 -14.00
CA LEU A 126 -3.88 3.25 -13.79
C LEU A 126 -3.80 1.73 -13.52
N THR A 127 -4.88 1.11 -13.05
CA THR A 127 -4.99 -0.36 -12.94
C THR A 127 -5.08 -0.99 -14.32
N ASP A 128 -5.82 -0.37 -15.26
CA ASP A 128 -5.90 -0.84 -16.64
C ASP A 128 -4.56 -0.65 -17.35
N LEU A 129 -3.90 0.50 -17.15
CA LEU A 129 -2.53 0.71 -17.64
C LEU A 129 -1.56 -0.35 -17.08
N ASN A 130 -1.65 -0.65 -15.79
CA ASN A 130 -0.85 -1.71 -15.17
C ASN A 130 -1.13 -3.07 -15.84
N THR A 131 -2.40 -3.46 -16.01
CA THR A 131 -2.77 -4.73 -16.65
C THR A 131 -2.22 -4.84 -18.07
N GLY A 132 -2.20 -3.73 -18.82
CA GLY A 132 -1.58 -3.67 -20.15
C GLY A 132 -0.05 -3.80 -20.16
N SER A 133 0.62 -3.44 -19.06
CA SER A 133 2.05 -3.18 -19.05
C SER A 133 2.86 -3.96 -18.00
N PHE A 134 2.24 -4.67 -17.05
CA PHE A 134 2.97 -5.33 -15.98
C PHE A 134 3.94 -6.39 -16.52
N THR A 135 5.09 -6.51 -15.85
CA THR A 135 6.10 -7.53 -16.16
C THR A 135 6.00 -8.74 -15.23
N ASP A 136 5.88 -8.48 -13.92
CA ASP A 136 5.78 -9.50 -12.89
C ASP A 136 5.24 -8.87 -11.59
N GLY A 137 5.27 -9.60 -10.49
CA GLY A 137 4.91 -9.20 -9.14
C GLY A 137 4.81 -10.40 -8.22
N LEU A 138 4.38 -10.18 -7.00
CA LEU A 138 4.23 -11.23 -6.00
C LEU A 138 2.96 -12.06 -6.24
N ALA A 139 3.08 -13.38 -6.26
CA ALA A 139 1.98 -14.29 -5.98
C ALA A 139 2.22 -15.00 -4.64
N LEU A 140 1.25 -14.89 -3.74
CA LEU A 140 1.20 -15.60 -2.47
C LEU A 140 -0.15 -16.30 -2.35
N ILE A 141 -0.14 -17.63 -2.51
CA ILE A 141 -1.36 -18.43 -2.49
C ILE A 141 -1.23 -19.46 -1.35
N LEU A 142 -2.06 -19.34 -0.35
CA LEU A 142 -2.13 -20.26 0.79
C LEU A 142 -3.44 -21.05 0.76
N PRO A 143 -3.40 -22.39 0.72
CA PRO A 143 -4.58 -23.24 0.91
C PRO A 143 -5.23 -23.04 2.29
N ALA A 144 -6.45 -23.54 2.44
CA ALA A 144 -7.18 -23.48 3.70
C ALA A 144 -6.38 -24.10 4.86
N GLY A 145 -6.44 -23.45 6.02
CA GLY A 145 -5.78 -23.86 7.27
C GLY A 145 -4.26 -23.68 7.30
N MET A 146 -3.66 -23.13 6.24
CA MET A 146 -2.22 -22.95 6.18
C MET A 146 -1.79 -21.65 6.86
N VAL A 147 -0.73 -21.75 7.68
CA VAL A 147 -0.02 -20.60 8.22
C VAL A 147 1.32 -20.51 7.51
N LEU A 148 1.65 -19.33 6.97
CA LEU A 148 2.97 -19.13 6.37
C LEU A 148 4.03 -19.29 7.47
N PRO A 149 4.97 -20.24 7.33
CA PRO A 149 5.86 -20.62 8.44
C PRO A 149 6.80 -19.50 8.92
N ARG A 150 7.09 -18.58 8.03
CA ARG A 150 7.96 -17.42 8.29
C ARG A 150 7.32 -16.16 7.71
N PRO A 151 7.52 -14.99 8.35
CA PRO A 151 7.14 -13.72 7.73
C PRO A 151 7.79 -13.57 6.34
N LEU A 152 7.06 -13.01 5.39
CA LEU A 152 7.57 -12.70 4.07
C LEU A 152 8.01 -11.23 4.02
N ARG A 153 9.23 -11.00 3.57
CA ARG A 153 9.69 -9.69 3.10
C ARG A 153 9.68 -9.66 1.58
N CYS A 154 8.91 -8.75 1.00
CA CYS A 154 8.81 -8.55 -0.44
C CYS A 154 9.51 -7.24 -0.81
N LEU A 155 10.71 -7.33 -1.36
CA LEU A 155 11.53 -6.18 -1.71
C LEU A 155 11.34 -5.82 -3.18
N HIS A 156 10.91 -4.60 -3.45
CA HIS A 156 10.83 -4.00 -4.77
C HIS A 156 11.95 -2.96 -4.92
N TRP A 157 12.91 -3.23 -5.79
CA TRP A 157 14.01 -2.33 -6.12
C TRP A 157 13.86 -1.81 -7.54
N SER A 158 13.84 -0.49 -7.69
CA SER A 158 13.81 0.16 -9.01
C SER A 158 15.01 1.07 -9.18
N GLU A 159 15.76 0.88 -10.26
CA GLU A 159 16.97 1.66 -10.52
C GLU A 159 17.23 1.81 -12.01
N SER A 160 17.57 3.03 -12.42
CA SER A 160 18.01 3.34 -13.78
C SER A 160 18.69 4.70 -13.84
N ASP A 161 19.61 4.85 -14.81
CA ASP A 161 20.22 6.15 -15.15
C ASP A 161 19.27 7.08 -15.94
N THR A 162 18.19 6.54 -16.48
CA THR A 162 17.16 7.29 -17.22
C THR A 162 15.80 7.10 -16.56
N ALA A 163 14.85 7.98 -16.84
CA ALA A 163 13.50 7.84 -16.32
C ALA A 163 12.83 6.57 -16.88
N ILE A 164 12.40 5.66 -16.01
CA ILE A 164 11.75 4.39 -16.37
C ILE A 164 10.40 4.23 -15.69
N SER A 165 9.48 3.48 -16.32
CA SER A 165 8.27 3.01 -15.67
C SER A 165 8.35 1.52 -15.35
N VAL A 166 7.96 1.18 -14.12
CA VAL A 166 7.91 -0.18 -13.58
C VAL A 166 6.47 -0.50 -13.22
N HIS A 167 5.93 -1.56 -13.81
CA HIS A 167 4.55 -1.99 -13.56
C HIS A 167 4.56 -3.36 -12.92
N THR A 168 4.11 -3.45 -11.66
CA THR A 168 4.04 -4.72 -10.93
C THR A 168 2.59 -5.12 -10.67
N ARG A 169 2.30 -6.42 -10.82
CA ARG A 169 1.00 -7.01 -10.52
C ARG A 169 1.15 -8.11 -9.48
N SER A 170 0.61 -7.88 -8.29
CA SER A 170 0.67 -8.84 -7.19
C SER A 170 -0.69 -9.45 -6.88
N HIS A 171 -0.68 -10.68 -6.36
CA HIS A 171 -1.89 -11.40 -5.97
C HIS A 171 -1.66 -12.19 -4.68
N VAL A 172 -2.52 -11.96 -3.68
CA VAL A 172 -2.48 -12.63 -2.38
C VAL A 172 -3.80 -13.34 -2.14
N VAL A 173 -3.77 -14.65 -2.02
CA VAL A 173 -4.95 -15.48 -1.70
C VAL A 173 -4.70 -16.25 -0.43
N LEU A 174 -5.54 -16.06 0.56
CA LEU A 174 -5.58 -16.85 1.75
C LEU A 174 -6.86 -17.68 1.75
N GLY A 175 -6.73 -19.01 1.72
CA GLY A 175 -7.86 -19.93 1.91
C GLY A 175 -8.45 -19.81 3.32
N ASP A 176 -9.53 -20.52 3.60
CA ASP A 176 -10.20 -20.46 4.89
C ASP A 176 -9.24 -20.75 6.05
N SER A 177 -9.26 -19.93 7.08
CA SER A 177 -8.39 -20.01 8.26
C SER A 177 -6.88 -19.93 7.96
N ALA A 178 -6.47 -19.54 6.77
CA ALA A 178 -5.06 -19.36 6.44
C ALA A 178 -4.53 -18.03 7.00
N GLN A 179 -3.23 -17.97 7.30
CA GLN A 179 -2.59 -16.80 7.90
C GLN A 179 -1.26 -16.49 7.23
N ALA A 180 -0.98 -15.21 7.01
CA ALA A 180 0.29 -14.73 6.50
C ALA A 180 0.66 -13.36 7.07
N SER A 181 1.98 -13.12 7.23
CA SER A 181 2.56 -11.81 7.52
C SER A 181 3.49 -11.42 6.37
N VAL A 182 3.24 -10.26 5.79
CA VAL A 182 3.97 -9.72 4.63
C VAL A 182 4.42 -8.30 4.93
N LEU A 183 5.71 -8.03 4.72
CA LEU A 183 6.26 -6.68 4.67
C LEU A 183 6.71 -6.37 3.25
N GLU A 184 6.03 -5.44 2.56
CA GLU A 184 6.50 -4.88 1.31
C GLU A 184 7.50 -3.74 1.57
N ILE A 185 8.64 -3.77 0.89
CA ILE A 185 9.67 -2.72 0.96
C ILE A 185 9.85 -2.18 -0.46
N TRP A 186 9.56 -0.89 -0.63
CA TRP A 186 9.75 -0.16 -1.89
C TRP A 186 10.93 0.77 -1.75
N ALA A 187 11.97 0.54 -2.54
CA ALA A 187 13.21 1.30 -2.52
C ALA A 187 13.82 1.38 -3.92
N GLY A 188 14.87 2.19 -4.09
CA GLY A 188 15.54 2.29 -5.36
C GLY A 188 16.39 3.56 -5.50
N ALA A 189 16.98 3.73 -6.69
CA ALA A 189 17.85 4.85 -7.02
C ALA A 189 17.53 5.40 -8.42
N GLY A 190 17.74 6.71 -8.61
CA GLY A 190 17.48 7.38 -9.89
C GLY A 190 16.04 7.86 -10.04
N GLN A 191 15.60 8.06 -11.27
CA GLN A 191 14.27 8.55 -11.60
C GLN A 191 13.42 7.42 -12.19
N TYR A 192 12.36 7.05 -11.51
CA TYR A 192 11.45 6.00 -11.97
C TYR A 192 10.02 6.26 -11.49
N TRP A 193 9.10 5.60 -12.14
CA TRP A 193 7.70 5.52 -11.72
C TRP A 193 7.30 4.08 -11.49
N ASN A 194 7.01 3.74 -10.23
CA ASN A 194 6.36 2.49 -9.87
C ASN A 194 4.84 2.64 -9.97
N ASN A 195 4.20 1.82 -10.81
CA ASN A 195 2.75 1.65 -10.86
C ASN A 195 2.42 0.23 -10.41
N ALA A 196 2.09 0.06 -9.13
CA ALA A 196 1.86 -1.22 -8.50
C ALA A 196 0.36 -1.51 -8.34
N VAL A 197 -0.05 -2.74 -8.61
CA VAL A 197 -1.42 -3.20 -8.33
C VAL A 197 -1.36 -4.52 -7.58
N MET A 198 -2.03 -4.56 -6.42
CA MET A 198 -2.22 -5.78 -5.64
C MET A 198 -3.71 -6.12 -5.55
N SER A 199 -4.05 -7.38 -5.75
CA SER A 199 -5.37 -7.93 -5.45
C SER A 199 -5.27 -8.98 -4.35
N GLY A 200 -6.18 -8.93 -3.37
CA GLY A 200 -6.24 -9.85 -2.24
C GLY A 200 -7.61 -10.50 -2.10
N ALA A 201 -7.63 -11.81 -1.84
CA ALA A 201 -8.83 -12.56 -1.49
C ALA A 201 -8.60 -13.31 -0.17
N LEU A 202 -9.35 -12.93 0.87
CA LEU A 202 -9.24 -13.48 2.21
C LEU A 202 -10.43 -14.39 2.50
N GLY A 203 -10.19 -15.71 2.59
CA GLY A 203 -11.19 -16.72 2.89
C GLY A 203 -11.73 -16.62 4.31
N THR A 204 -12.73 -17.43 4.62
CA THR A 204 -13.41 -17.43 5.91
C THR A 204 -12.43 -17.64 7.07
N GLY A 205 -12.42 -16.71 8.03
CA GLY A 205 -11.54 -16.78 9.22
C GLY A 205 -10.04 -16.66 8.92
N SER A 206 -9.66 -16.28 7.70
CA SER A 206 -8.26 -16.05 7.35
C SER A 206 -7.73 -14.73 7.92
N HIS A 207 -6.42 -14.59 8.02
CA HIS A 207 -5.79 -13.40 8.57
C HIS A 207 -4.56 -12.99 7.76
N LEU A 208 -4.58 -11.77 7.21
CA LEU A 208 -3.45 -11.17 6.52
C LEU A 208 -2.94 -9.96 7.30
N HIS A 209 -1.66 -10.01 7.71
CA HIS A 209 -0.90 -8.84 8.10
C HIS A 209 -0.12 -8.33 6.89
N LEU A 210 -0.34 -7.08 6.49
CA LEU A 210 0.34 -6.45 5.36
C LEU A 210 0.91 -5.10 5.78
N ALA A 211 2.20 -5.05 6.06
CA ALA A 211 2.91 -3.79 6.26
C ALA A 211 3.59 -3.35 4.96
N THR A 212 3.70 -2.05 4.77
CA THR A 212 4.43 -1.46 3.64
C THR A 212 5.37 -0.36 4.13
N LEU A 213 6.64 -0.47 3.77
CA LEU A 213 7.63 0.61 3.87
C LEU A 213 7.90 1.17 2.48
N GLN A 214 7.45 2.40 2.22
CA GLN A 214 7.75 3.14 1.01
C GLN A 214 8.84 4.18 1.32
N ASN A 215 10.08 3.87 0.92
CA ASN A 215 11.27 4.70 1.14
C ASN A 215 12.11 4.77 -0.14
N GLU A 216 11.48 5.23 -1.20
CA GLU A 216 12.06 5.33 -2.53
C GLU A 216 12.87 6.63 -2.72
N ALA A 217 13.67 6.68 -3.78
CA ALA A 217 14.43 7.88 -4.12
C ALA A 217 13.53 9.13 -4.19
N LEU A 218 14.02 10.28 -3.72
CA LEU A 218 13.26 11.55 -3.71
C LEU A 218 12.94 12.10 -5.11
N THR A 219 13.42 11.44 -6.15
CA THR A 219 13.12 11.69 -7.58
C THR A 219 12.10 10.71 -8.16
N ALA A 220 11.72 9.68 -7.39
CA ALA A 220 10.81 8.65 -7.83
C ALA A 220 9.34 9.05 -7.73
N PHE A 221 8.52 8.46 -8.58
CA PHE A 221 7.06 8.50 -8.51
C PHE A 221 6.53 7.12 -8.13
N HIS A 222 5.48 7.09 -7.31
CA HIS A 222 4.86 5.84 -6.88
C HIS A 222 3.34 5.95 -6.93
N THR A 223 2.71 5.07 -7.67
CA THR A 223 1.25 4.87 -7.62
C THR A 223 0.96 3.42 -7.26
N ALA A 224 0.13 3.19 -6.26
CA ALA A 224 -0.25 1.84 -5.86
C ALA A 224 -1.77 1.74 -5.66
N SER A 225 -2.36 0.64 -6.11
CA SER A 225 -3.74 0.26 -5.85
C SER A 225 -3.77 -1.12 -5.20
N VAL A 226 -4.32 -1.18 -3.99
CA VAL A 226 -4.47 -2.41 -3.20
C VAL A 226 -5.96 -2.69 -3.03
N GLY A 227 -6.45 -3.75 -3.66
CA GLY A 227 -7.84 -4.20 -3.53
C GLY A 227 -7.92 -5.48 -2.71
N VAL A 228 -8.75 -5.53 -1.66
CA VAL A 228 -8.94 -6.73 -0.85
C VAL A 228 -10.42 -7.04 -0.64
N SER A 229 -10.77 -8.33 -0.72
CA SER A 229 -12.11 -8.83 -0.38
C SER A 229 -12.01 -9.75 0.84
N LEU A 230 -12.85 -9.51 1.84
CA LEU A 230 -12.86 -10.22 3.10
C LEU A 230 -14.13 -11.06 3.22
N ALA A 231 -13.99 -12.39 3.31
CA ALA A 231 -15.06 -13.31 3.62
C ALA A 231 -15.45 -13.26 5.10
N GLU A 232 -16.35 -14.18 5.53
CA GLU A 232 -16.80 -14.26 6.93
C GLU A 232 -15.65 -14.41 7.92
N ARG A 233 -15.61 -13.57 8.96
CA ARG A 233 -14.56 -13.55 10.00
C ARG A 233 -13.13 -13.40 9.46
N ALA A 234 -12.97 -13.04 8.19
CA ALA A 234 -11.64 -12.72 7.66
C ALA A 234 -11.13 -11.41 8.27
N ARG A 235 -9.82 -11.37 8.50
CA ARG A 235 -9.17 -10.20 9.09
C ARG A 235 -8.01 -9.70 8.22
N PHE A 236 -7.97 -8.38 8.04
CA PHE A 236 -6.88 -7.67 7.41
C PHE A 236 -6.32 -6.63 8.37
N ASP A 237 -5.04 -6.76 8.73
CA ASP A 237 -4.30 -5.76 9.50
C ASP A 237 -3.24 -5.14 8.59
N GLY A 238 -3.51 -3.95 8.09
CA GLY A 238 -2.65 -3.19 7.20
C GLY A 238 -1.87 -2.08 7.92
N PHE A 239 -0.64 -1.85 7.49
CA PHE A 239 0.15 -0.68 7.90
C PHE A 239 0.90 -0.09 6.71
N GLN A 240 0.95 1.25 6.62
CA GLN A 240 1.67 1.96 5.58
C GLN A 240 2.61 3.00 6.22
N LEU A 241 3.91 2.92 5.90
CA LEU A 241 4.88 3.97 6.20
C LEU A 241 5.34 4.61 4.88
N THR A 242 5.15 5.94 4.75
CA THR A 242 5.55 6.71 3.56
C THR A 242 6.60 7.74 3.95
N LEU A 243 7.81 7.60 3.40
CA LEU A 243 8.98 8.43 3.71
C LEU A 243 9.63 9.02 2.46
N GLY A 244 9.65 8.27 1.35
CA GLY A 244 10.34 8.58 0.11
C GLY A 244 9.43 9.06 -1.02
N GLY A 245 10.02 9.15 -2.23
CA GLY A 245 9.34 9.56 -3.45
C GLY A 245 9.10 11.07 -3.58
N ALA A 246 9.15 11.59 -4.80
CA ALA A 246 8.75 12.97 -5.10
C ALA A 246 7.22 13.11 -5.10
N ASN A 247 6.53 12.08 -5.62
CA ASN A 247 5.07 12.04 -5.68
C ASN A 247 4.59 10.61 -5.47
N VAL A 248 3.81 10.42 -4.42
CA VAL A 248 3.30 9.12 -3.98
C VAL A 248 1.77 9.15 -3.95
N ARG A 249 1.11 8.12 -4.50
CA ARG A 249 -0.32 7.90 -4.32
C ARG A 249 -0.55 6.43 -4.00
N ARG A 250 -1.13 6.16 -2.85
CA ARG A 250 -1.54 4.80 -2.46
C ARG A 250 -3.04 4.76 -2.24
N GLU A 251 -3.68 3.80 -2.87
CA GLU A 251 -5.12 3.60 -2.79
C GLU A 251 -5.42 2.22 -2.24
N TYR A 252 -6.33 2.16 -1.27
CA TYR A 252 -6.82 0.93 -0.67
C TYR A 252 -8.33 0.81 -0.87
N ARG A 253 -8.77 -0.30 -1.45
CA ARG A 253 -10.18 -0.63 -1.62
C ARG A 253 -10.47 -1.95 -0.92
N ALA A 254 -11.30 -1.92 0.11
CA ALA A 254 -11.69 -3.09 0.88
C ALA A 254 -13.17 -3.36 0.73
N ALA A 255 -13.54 -4.60 0.40
CA ALA A 255 -14.90 -5.09 0.41
C ALA A 255 -15.08 -6.08 1.57
N LEU A 256 -15.86 -5.71 2.57
CA LEU A 256 -16.19 -6.56 3.71
C LEU A 256 -17.46 -7.35 3.36
N ALA A 257 -17.26 -8.46 2.62
CA ALA A 257 -18.33 -9.23 2.00
C ALA A 257 -18.95 -10.29 2.93
N GLY A 258 -18.22 -10.70 3.97
CA GLY A 258 -18.72 -11.66 4.94
C GLY A 258 -18.98 -11.06 6.32
N PRO A 259 -19.93 -11.59 7.11
CA PRO A 259 -20.21 -11.13 8.46
C PRO A 259 -19.00 -11.28 9.37
N ALA A 260 -18.86 -10.39 10.34
CA ALA A 260 -17.73 -10.31 11.26
C ALA A 260 -16.35 -10.15 10.56
N ALA A 261 -16.32 -9.73 9.29
CA ALA A 261 -15.07 -9.33 8.66
C ALA A 261 -14.51 -8.08 9.35
N ASP A 262 -13.19 -8.04 9.53
CA ASP A 262 -12.48 -7.00 10.26
C ASP A 262 -11.35 -6.43 9.39
N PHE A 263 -11.40 -5.11 9.12
CA PHE A 263 -10.43 -4.39 8.30
C PHE A 263 -9.78 -3.27 9.11
N ASN A 264 -8.50 -3.42 9.39
CA ASN A 264 -7.69 -2.42 10.05
C ASN A 264 -6.62 -1.92 9.09
N LEU A 265 -6.52 -0.60 8.89
CA LEU A 265 -5.49 0.00 8.07
C LEU A 265 -4.96 1.26 8.76
N ASN A 266 -3.72 1.19 9.18
CA ASN A 266 -3.07 2.30 9.86
C ASN A 266 -1.88 2.81 9.04
N GLY A 267 -1.39 4.00 9.34
CA GLY A 267 -0.24 4.49 8.62
C GLY A 267 0.38 5.74 9.18
N SER A 268 1.65 5.93 8.82
CA SER A 268 2.41 7.12 9.11
C SER A 268 3.06 7.67 7.84
N THR A 269 3.10 9.00 7.74
CA THR A 269 3.70 9.72 6.62
C THR A 269 4.59 10.82 7.17
N LEU A 270 5.86 10.86 6.72
CA LEU A 270 6.83 11.88 7.12
C LEU A 270 7.53 12.44 5.89
N LEU A 271 7.19 13.67 5.51
CA LEU A 271 7.65 14.29 4.27
C LEU A 271 8.32 15.63 4.52
N SER A 272 9.25 15.98 3.63
CA SER A 272 9.92 17.29 3.61
C SER A 272 10.14 17.79 2.17
N GLY A 273 10.79 18.93 2.02
CA GLY A 273 11.11 19.47 0.70
C GLY A 273 9.86 19.84 -0.09
N ARG A 274 9.72 19.23 -1.26
CA ARG A 274 8.57 19.37 -2.16
C ARG A 274 7.84 18.06 -2.40
N GLN A 275 8.08 17.06 -1.56
CA GLN A 275 7.41 15.77 -1.65
C GLN A 275 5.89 15.94 -1.58
N SER A 276 5.17 15.09 -2.30
CA SER A 276 3.71 15.04 -2.25
C SER A 276 3.27 13.59 -2.06
N ALA A 277 2.39 13.33 -1.08
CA ALA A 277 1.81 12.01 -0.88
C ALA A 277 0.29 12.07 -0.71
N ALA A 278 -0.42 11.16 -1.35
CA ALA A 278 -1.85 10.99 -1.20
C ALA A 278 -2.18 9.57 -0.76
N THR A 279 -2.94 9.44 0.32
CA THR A 279 -3.54 8.18 0.76
C THR A 279 -5.03 8.24 0.51
N VAL A 280 -5.54 7.26 -0.24
CA VAL A 280 -6.97 7.15 -0.55
C VAL A 280 -7.48 5.82 -0.03
N THR A 281 -8.56 5.81 0.72
CA THR A 281 -9.17 4.58 1.23
C THR A 281 -10.66 4.54 0.87
N LEU A 282 -11.12 3.38 0.40
CA LEU A 282 -12.52 3.07 0.19
C LEU A 282 -12.83 1.76 0.91
N VAL A 283 -13.63 1.82 1.95
CA VAL A 283 -14.05 0.64 2.72
C VAL A 283 -15.54 0.44 2.56
N ASP A 284 -15.94 -0.63 1.87
CA ASP A 284 -17.33 -0.96 1.56
C ASP A 284 -17.82 -2.11 2.44
N HIS A 285 -18.69 -1.81 3.37
CA HIS A 285 -19.36 -2.77 4.24
C HIS A 285 -20.61 -3.30 3.53
N THR A 286 -20.50 -4.49 2.94
CA THR A 286 -21.55 -5.11 2.11
C THR A 286 -22.24 -6.30 2.77
N ALA A 287 -21.63 -6.87 3.83
CA ALA A 287 -22.17 -8.06 4.49
C ALA A 287 -23.46 -7.76 5.27
N ALA A 288 -24.47 -8.59 5.08
CA ALA A 288 -25.75 -8.46 5.77
C ALA A 288 -25.65 -8.81 7.26
N GLY A 289 -25.68 -7.80 8.15
CA GLY A 289 -25.45 -7.95 9.59
C GLY A 289 -26.55 -8.74 10.34
N TYR A 290 -27.78 -8.80 9.83
CA TYR A 290 -28.88 -9.56 10.43
C TYR A 290 -29.16 -10.91 9.78
N ALA A 291 -28.57 -11.20 8.62
CA ALA A 291 -28.85 -12.43 7.88
C ALA A 291 -28.27 -13.68 8.55
N HIS A 292 -27.40 -13.53 9.55
CA HIS A 292 -26.72 -14.63 10.21
C HIS A 292 -27.19 -14.81 11.65
N ALA A 293 -27.13 -16.05 12.15
CA ALA A 293 -27.55 -16.40 13.51
C ALA A 293 -26.82 -15.61 14.60
N THR A 294 -25.59 -15.14 14.34
CA THR A 294 -24.77 -14.36 15.25
C THR A 294 -25.14 -12.88 15.31
N LYS A 295 -25.88 -12.36 14.32
CA LYS A 295 -26.20 -10.92 14.18
C LYS A 295 -24.99 -10.02 14.31
N THR A 296 -23.85 -10.43 13.79
CA THR A 296 -22.56 -9.75 13.92
C THR A 296 -22.28 -8.94 12.67
N GLY A 297 -22.10 -7.64 12.84
CA GLY A 297 -21.71 -6.73 11.77
C GLY A 297 -20.22 -6.84 11.43
N THR A 298 -19.81 -6.05 10.47
CA THR A 298 -18.41 -5.90 10.06
C THR A 298 -17.74 -4.74 10.81
N THR A 299 -16.42 -4.81 10.94
CA THR A 299 -15.65 -3.78 11.66
C THR A 299 -14.60 -3.17 10.73
N SER A 300 -14.38 -1.86 10.81
CA SER A 300 -13.21 -1.23 10.22
C SER A 300 -12.62 -0.12 11.08
N ARG A 301 -11.29 -0.06 11.15
CA ARG A 301 -10.54 0.99 11.87
C ARG A 301 -9.42 1.51 10.99
N GLN A 302 -9.28 2.83 10.97
CA GLN A 302 -8.23 3.48 10.21
C GLN A 302 -7.62 4.62 11.05
N VAL A 303 -6.32 4.61 11.23
CA VAL A 303 -5.57 5.68 11.93
C VAL A 303 -4.38 6.10 11.09
N PHE A 304 -4.39 7.35 10.65
CA PHE A 304 -3.28 7.91 9.88
C PHE A 304 -2.69 9.13 10.60
N LYS A 305 -1.37 9.15 10.71
CA LYS A 305 -0.63 10.30 11.21
C LYS A 305 0.33 10.81 10.15
N VAL A 306 0.35 12.12 9.97
CA VAL A 306 1.11 12.80 8.92
C VAL A 306 1.92 13.93 9.54
N ALA A 307 3.23 13.95 9.32
CA ALA A 307 4.09 15.10 9.68
C ALA A 307 4.71 15.67 8.40
N LEU A 308 4.61 17.00 8.25
CA LEU A 308 4.99 17.71 7.03
C LEU A 308 5.93 18.87 7.34
N ALA A 309 7.14 18.81 6.78
CA ALA A 309 8.13 19.86 6.87
C ALA A 309 8.24 20.64 5.54
N GLU A 310 8.78 21.84 5.61
CA GLU A 310 9.10 22.74 4.49
C GLU A 310 7.89 23.05 3.58
N ARG A 311 7.87 22.52 2.33
CA ARG A 311 6.79 22.70 1.34
C ARG A 311 6.15 21.38 0.98
N ALA A 312 6.26 20.38 1.84
CA ALA A 312 5.65 19.09 1.60
C ALA A 312 4.12 19.20 1.57
N HIS A 313 3.51 18.35 0.79
CA HIS A 313 2.06 18.25 0.65
C HIS A 313 1.58 16.83 0.94
N ALA A 314 0.55 16.69 1.75
CA ALA A 314 -0.13 15.41 1.91
C ALA A 314 -1.63 15.54 1.65
N ALA A 315 -2.23 14.45 1.18
CA ALA A 315 -3.67 14.33 1.08
C ALA A 315 -4.14 13.01 1.71
N PHE A 316 -5.24 13.08 2.46
CA PHE A 316 -5.98 11.91 2.94
C PHE A 316 -7.42 12.00 2.45
N GLN A 317 -7.85 11.00 1.68
CA GLN A 317 -9.25 10.82 1.28
C GLN A 317 -9.72 9.46 1.76
N GLY A 318 -10.54 9.46 2.82
CA GLY A 318 -11.11 8.24 3.38
C GLY A 318 -12.60 8.19 3.14
N ARG A 319 -13.11 7.10 2.55
CA ARG A 319 -14.55 6.88 2.39
C ARG A 319 -14.94 5.54 2.98
N ILE A 320 -15.92 5.57 3.88
CA ILE A 320 -16.56 4.38 4.41
C ILE A 320 -18.00 4.34 3.87
N ILE A 321 -18.35 3.24 3.20
CA ILE A 321 -19.70 3.00 2.69
C ILE A 321 -20.33 1.88 3.51
N VAL A 322 -21.50 2.13 4.09
CA VAL A 322 -22.29 1.12 4.82
C VAL A 322 -23.58 0.87 4.05
N ARG A 323 -23.68 -0.32 3.44
CA ARG A 323 -24.83 -0.70 2.61
C ARG A 323 -26.09 -0.90 3.46
N PRO A 324 -27.32 -0.83 2.88
CA PRO A 324 -28.57 -0.93 3.65
C PRO A 324 -28.65 -2.15 4.56
N ASP A 325 -28.17 -3.31 4.09
CA ASP A 325 -28.22 -4.56 4.85
C ASP A 325 -27.04 -4.73 5.81
N ALA A 326 -26.02 -3.87 5.75
CA ALA A 326 -24.81 -3.95 6.58
C ALA A 326 -25.06 -3.39 8.00
N GLN A 327 -26.11 -3.88 8.64
CA GLN A 327 -26.45 -3.53 10.02
C GLN A 327 -25.38 -4.02 11.00
N LYS A 328 -25.28 -3.38 12.18
CA LYS A 328 -24.28 -3.66 13.22
C LYS A 328 -22.83 -3.35 12.80
N THR A 329 -22.63 -2.64 11.69
CA THR A 329 -21.31 -2.14 11.31
C THR A 329 -20.75 -1.23 12.41
N ASP A 330 -19.48 -1.44 12.74
CA ASP A 330 -18.70 -0.58 13.63
C ASP A 330 -17.46 -0.07 12.89
N ALA A 331 -17.50 1.18 12.43
CA ALA A 331 -16.49 1.73 11.54
C ALA A 331 -15.95 3.07 12.05
N GLY A 332 -14.64 3.27 11.93
CA GLY A 332 -14.00 4.52 12.33
C GLY A 332 -12.77 4.85 11.52
N MET A 333 -12.58 6.14 11.22
CA MET A 333 -11.35 6.64 10.64
C MET A 333 -10.88 7.91 11.35
N LEU A 334 -9.57 8.03 11.51
CA LEU A 334 -8.93 9.18 12.13
C LEU A 334 -7.70 9.59 11.30
N ASN A 335 -7.64 10.87 10.91
CA ASN A 335 -6.46 11.45 10.31
C ASN A 335 -5.96 12.62 11.17
N LYS A 336 -4.72 12.53 11.65
CA LYS A 336 -4.06 13.61 12.39
C LYS A 336 -2.85 14.10 11.63
N THR A 337 -2.73 15.40 11.45
CA THR A 337 -1.58 16.02 10.76
C THR A 337 -0.90 17.01 11.67
N MET A 338 0.43 16.92 11.70
CA MET A 338 1.33 17.89 12.34
C MET A 338 2.06 18.68 11.26
N LEU A 339 1.84 19.97 11.20
CA LEU A 339 2.55 20.88 10.30
C LEU A 339 3.80 21.39 11.00
N LEU A 340 4.96 21.16 10.41
CA LEU A 340 6.26 21.57 10.92
C LEU A 340 6.75 22.86 10.25
N SER A 341 5.96 23.40 9.31
CA SER A 341 6.26 24.62 8.55
C SER A 341 4.98 25.26 8.04
N ASP A 342 4.92 26.60 8.05
CA ASP A 342 3.81 27.41 7.50
C ASP A 342 3.58 27.21 5.99
N ARG A 343 4.53 26.59 5.29
CA ARG A 343 4.45 26.32 3.85
C ARG A 343 4.05 24.89 3.53
N ALA A 344 3.95 24.03 4.53
CA ALA A 344 3.42 22.69 4.37
C ALA A 344 1.89 22.73 4.21
N VAL A 345 1.36 21.82 3.39
CA VAL A 345 -0.07 21.80 3.06
C VAL A 345 -0.63 20.40 3.25
N VAL A 346 -1.81 20.30 3.85
CA VAL A 346 -2.56 19.06 3.96
C VAL A 346 -3.99 19.25 3.46
N ASP A 347 -4.46 18.29 2.68
CA ASP A 347 -5.87 18.12 2.33
C ASP A 347 -6.41 16.88 3.07
N SER A 348 -7.43 17.03 3.91
CA SER A 348 -8.03 15.91 4.64
C SER A 348 -9.53 15.85 4.38
N LYS A 349 -9.98 14.75 3.78
CA LYS A 349 -11.37 14.53 3.38
C LYS A 349 -11.87 13.16 3.84
N PRO A 350 -12.27 13.01 5.11
CA PRO A 350 -12.97 11.82 5.56
C PRO A 350 -14.46 11.91 5.21
N GLU A 351 -15.02 10.83 4.64
CA GLU A 351 -16.42 10.74 4.20
C GLU A 351 -17.09 9.47 4.73
N LEU A 352 -18.36 9.61 5.10
CA LEU A 352 -19.23 8.51 5.51
C LEU A 352 -20.49 8.49 4.63
N GLU A 353 -20.75 7.37 3.97
CA GLU A 353 -21.97 7.09 3.22
C GLU A 353 -22.73 5.97 3.94
N ILE A 354 -23.68 6.32 4.80
CA ILE A 354 -24.33 5.37 5.69
C ILE A 354 -25.79 5.18 5.25
N TYR A 355 -26.12 3.97 4.81
CA TYR A 355 -27.45 3.58 4.35
C TYR A 355 -28.14 2.56 5.29
N ALA A 356 -27.54 2.25 6.45
CA ALA A 356 -28.08 1.39 7.48
C ALA A 356 -28.32 2.17 8.77
N ASP A 357 -29.29 1.77 9.60
CA ASP A 357 -29.73 2.52 10.77
C ASP A 357 -29.03 2.08 12.06
N ASP A 358 -28.79 0.79 12.24
CA ASP A 358 -28.22 0.20 13.47
C ASP A 358 -26.70 0.00 13.34
N VAL A 359 -25.96 1.10 13.36
CA VAL A 359 -24.51 1.13 13.14
C VAL A 359 -23.82 2.11 14.09
N LYS A 360 -22.47 1.94 14.22
CA LYS A 360 -21.59 2.87 14.92
C LYS A 360 -20.52 3.32 13.94
N CYS A 361 -20.64 4.54 13.43
CA CYS A 361 -19.68 5.06 12.46
C CYS A 361 -19.19 6.44 12.91
N SER A 362 -17.89 6.64 12.79
CA SER A 362 -17.25 7.92 13.14
C SER A 362 -16.11 8.25 12.21
N HIS A 363 -15.84 9.52 12.03
CA HIS A 363 -14.60 10.01 11.45
C HIS A 363 -14.08 11.21 12.23
N GLY A 364 -12.76 11.42 12.15
CA GLY A 364 -12.10 12.58 12.72
C GLY A 364 -10.94 13.02 11.86
N ALA A 365 -10.75 14.33 11.77
CA ALA A 365 -9.56 14.92 11.18
C ALA A 365 -9.10 16.08 12.06
N SER A 366 -7.79 16.17 12.29
CA SER A 366 -7.18 17.30 12.97
C SER A 366 -5.90 17.71 12.28
N VAL A 367 -5.68 19.01 12.22
CA VAL A 367 -4.45 19.63 11.75
C VAL A 367 -3.97 20.56 12.84
N GLY A 368 -2.72 20.46 13.21
CA GLY A 368 -2.11 21.29 14.24
C GLY A 368 -0.61 21.38 14.04
N ASP A 369 -0.01 22.22 14.85
CA ASP A 369 1.43 22.40 14.92
C ASP A 369 2.03 21.52 16.01
N LEU A 370 3.34 21.64 16.22
CA LEU A 370 4.02 21.01 17.33
C LEU A 370 3.49 21.58 18.66
N ASP A 371 3.24 20.70 19.64
CA ASP A 371 2.77 21.13 20.96
C ASP A 371 3.85 21.96 21.68
N GLU A 372 3.64 23.28 21.71
CA GLU A 372 4.57 24.23 22.33
C GLU A 372 4.72 23.99 23.85
N ALA A 373 3.67 23.54 24.54
CA ALA A 373 3.76 23.26 25.97
C ALA A 373 4.63 22.03 26.25
N ALA A 374 4.46 20.97 25.45
CA ALA A 374 5.30 19.79 25.49
C ALA A 374 6.76 20.11 25.12
N LEU A 375 6.96 20.93 24.08
CA LEU A 375 8.29 21.40 23.67
C LEU A 375 8.97 22.20 24.79
N PHE A 376 8.28 23.18 25.37
CA PHE A 376 8.78 23.95 26.49
C PHE A 376 9.13 23.07 27.70
N TYR A 377 8.30 22.08 28.01
CA TYR A 377 8.56 21.15 29.10
C TYR A 377 9.87 20.39 28.91
N LEU A 378 10.12 19.85 27.71
CA LEU A 378 11.35 19.12 27.40
C LEU A 378 12.58 20.04 27.48
N ILE A 379 12.51 21.24 26.94
CA ILE A 379 13.58 22.24 26.97
C ILE A 379 13.87 22.68 28.44
N SER A 380 12.84 22.86 29.26
CA SER A 380 13.02 23.21 30.68
C SER A 380 13.70 22.14 31.51
N ARG A 381 13.70 20.87 30.99
CA ARG A 381 14.43 19.74 31.57
C ARG A 381 15.85 19.60 31.05
N GLY A 382 16.32 20.54 30.24
CA GLY A 382 17.69 20.57 29.71
C GLY A 382 17.90 19.83 28.41
N ILE A 383 16.81 19.40 27.73
CA ILE A 383 16.90 18.80 26.40
C ILE A 383 17.11 19.92 25.39
N ASP A 384 18.08 19.73 24.48
CA ASP A 384 18.32 20.66 23.38
C ASP A 384 17.04 20.90 22.54
N PRO A 385 16.75 22.14 22.11
CA PRO A 385 15.51 22.44 21.39
C PRO A 385 15.27 21.60 20.13
N GLU A 386 16.32 21.32 19.36
CA GLU A 386 16.17 20.49 18.15
C GLU A 386 15.94 19.03 18.51
N ALA A 387 16.64 18.53 19.54
CA ALA A 387 16.39 17.19 20.06
C ALA A 387 14.97 17.05 20.64
N ALA A 388 14.47 18.07 21.36
CA ALA A 388 13.11 18.08 21.88
C ALA A 388 12.05 18.05 20.75
N ARG A 389 12.27 18.83 19.69
CA ARG A 389 11.40 18.77 18.49
C ARG A 389 11.39 17.39 17.87
N ARG A 390 12.56 16.79 17.65
CA ARG A 390 12.68 15.44 17.09
C ARG A 390 11.95 14.40 17.94
N ILE A 391 12.09 14.44 19.26
CA ILE A 391 11.38 13.55 20.19
C ILE A 391 9.87 13.63 20.01
N LEU A 392 9.31 14.85 19.90
CA LEU A 392 7.87 15.04 19.75
C LEU A 392 7.37 14.59 18.38
N ILE A 393 8.13 14.85 17.32
CA ILE A 393 7.79 14.38 15.97
C ILE A 393 7.86 12.86 15.89
N ASP A 394 8.94 12.27 16.44
CA ASP A 394 9.13 10.83 16.50
C ASP A 394 7.97 10.15 17.23
N ALA A 395 7.64 10.59 18.43
CA ALA A 395 6.52 10.08 19.20
C ALA A 395 5.19 10.16 18.44
N PHE A 396 4.96 11.26 17.70
CA PHE A 396 3.74 11.43 16.91
C PHE A 396 3.65 10.47 15.74
N VAL A 397 4.71 10.32 14.93
CA VAL A 397 4.68 9.48 13.73
C VAL A 397 4.87 7.99 14.05
N THR A 398 5.47 7.65 15.20
CA THR A 398 5.70 6.27 15.62
C THR A 398 4.47 5.66 16.32
N GLU A 399 3.59 6.46 16.92
CA GLU A 399 2.40 5.95 17.63
C GLU A 399 1.57 4.93 16.81
N PRO A 400 1.27 5.12 15.50
CA PRO A 400 0.55 4.10 14.75
C PRO A 400 1.35 2.81 14.52
N VAL A 401 2.69 2.84 14.62
CA VAL A 401 3.55 1.65 14.48
C VAL A 401 3.29 0.66 15.61
N GLU A 402 2.88 1.15 16.79
CA GLU A 402 2.53 0.30 17.94
C GLU A 402 1.30 -0.61 17.67
N LEU A 403 0.57 -0.35 16.57
CA LEU A 403 -0.54 -1.20 16.11
C LEU A 403 -0.07 -2.36 15.20
N VAL A 404 1.21 -2.39 14.84
CA VAL A 404 1.81 -3.49 14.05
C VAL A 404 2.11 -4.66 14.96
N ALA A 405 1.44 -5.79 14.75
CA ALA A 405 1.53 -6.94 15.63
C ALA A 405 2.88 -7.67 15.57
N ASP A 406 3.57 -7.64 14.44
CA ASP A 406 4.90 -8.24 14.25
C ASP A 406 5.99 -7.28 14.74
N GLU A 407 6.61 -7.57 15.89
CA GLU A 407 7.62 -6.70 16.49
C GLU A 407 8.86 -6.52 15.59
N SER A 408 9.23 -7.52 14.80
CA SER A 408 10.37 -7.41 13.89
C SER A 408 10.09 -6.41 12.74
N VAL A 409 8.83 -6.33 12.31
CA VAL A 409 8.34 -5.33 11.35
C VAL A 409 8.24 -3.97 12.02
N ALA A 410 7.65 -3.88 13.21
CA ALA A 410 7.51 -2.64 13.96
C ALA A 410 8.87 -1.98 14.22
N GLU A 411 9.88 -2.76 14.63
CA GLU A 411 11.23 -2.26 14.85
C GLU A 411 11.89 -1.73 13.56
N LEU A 412 11.74 -2.43 12.43
CA LEU A 412 12.25 -1.96 11.15
C LEU A 412 11.60 -0.62 10.74
N LEU A 413 10.29 -0.48 10.98
CA LEU A 413 9.57 0.75 10.70
C LEU A 413 10.03 1.91 11.61
N ARG A 414 10.25 1.67 12.91
CA ARG A 414 10.82 2.67 13.85
C ARG A 414 12.21 3.12 13.39
N GLN A 415 13.07 2.19 13.01
CA GLN A 415 14.41 2.49 12.49
C GLN A 415 14.34 3.34 11.21
N ALA A 416 13.42 3.05 10.30
CA ALA A 416 13.22 3.84 9.09
C ALA A 416 12.73 5.26 9.41
N ILE A 417 11.83 5.42 10.39
CA ILE A 417 11.38 6.75 10.88
C ILE A 417 12.56 7.50 11.49
N ALA A 418 13.31 6.88 12.39
CA ALA A 418 14.46 7.52 13.05
C ALA A 418 15.50 8.00 12.04
N ALA A 419 15.87 7.16 11.07
CA ALA A 419 16.80 7.52 10.00
C ALA A 419 16.27 8.69 9.14
N ARG A 420 14.96 8.75 8.90
CA ARG A 420 14.34 9.85 8.17
C ARG A 420 14.34 11.15 8.98
N LEU A 421 14.14 11.09 10.28
CA LEU A 421 14.17 12.24 11.18
C LEU A 421 15.56 12.90 11.26
N GLU A 422 16.63 12.12 11.13
CA GLU A 422 18.01 12.68 11.09
C GLU A 422 18.25 13.54 9.84
N THR A 423 17.50 13.32 8.77
CA THR A 423 17.60 14.06 7.49
C THR A 423 16.55 15.17 7.33
N LEU A 424 15.64 15.31 8.28
CA LEU A 424 14.74 16.46 8.37
C LEU A 424 15.54 17.64 8.90
N GLY A 425 15.83 18.59 8.04
CA GLY A 425 16.49 19.85 8.39
C GLY A 425 15.63 20.76 9.27
#